data_130ab0d537f4efa6b6fb50acbd3aebfa
#
_entry.id   130ab0d537f4efa6b6fb50acbd3aebfa
#
_cell.length_a   1.000
_cell.length_b   1.000
_cell.length_c   1.000
_cell.angle_alpha   90.00
_cell.angle_beta   90.00
_cell.angle_gamma   90.00
#
_symmetry.space_group_name_H-M   'P 1'
#
loop_
_entity.id
_entity.type
_entity.pdbx_description
1 polymer ?
#
loop_
_entity_poly.entity_id
_entity_poly.type
_entity_poly.pdbx_seq_one_letter_code
_entity_poly.pdbx_strand_id
1 'polypeptide(L)'
;MSAAAPAPQWLSTTLRWGPAQIPLQSNSRPVLSWTRDCFTAELPAPAGPVAATAAAVVVDDELARRLADACREPVPGTEMPAQSGAAEGMLLVRPVTEVISRRRPVDRSWPELIVFGLAPDGDWYALTTSDPLGPRAGELLARQLVERHLRRAGAATLHAAGAVLDGQAVLFAGDSGCGKTTLAAWAAARLGGYFLSGDKAGAYVSGGTAMAVGLAQPTRFGEGTLRSLLGEQWWQDKLPLPQLNQMMGTDRTGKVAPGPFKVVLSNAELAALGVRAASAAPLAALVIAAAGPAGEAAEVRRVPPGEALALVRPQLRSSWDLLPFGAGESAERRFGSTDGALASVLERVPVLVARWRPGHDDPAGVIMAVRDELS
;
A
#
# COMPACT_ATOMS: atom_id res chain seq x y z
N MET A 1 -20.31 -38.89 -22.68
CA MET A 1 -19.18 -38.84 -21.72
C MET A 1 -18.57 -37.43 -21.84
N SER A 2 -18.80 -36.55 -20.89
CA SER A 2 -18.15 -35.22 -20.85
C SER A 2 -16.70 -35.47 -20.48
N ALA A 3 -15.75 -35.01 -21.33
CA ALA A 3 -14.34 -35.00 -21.00
C ALA A 3 -14.16 -34.15 -19.74
N ALA A 4 -13.54 -34.73 -18.71
CA ALA A 4 -13.18 -33.98 -17.51
C ALA A 4 -12.31 -32.78 -17.92
N ALA A 5 -12.66 -31.59 -17.44
CA ALA A 5 -11.83 -30.42 -17.69
C ALA A 5 -10.40 -30.70 -17.23
N PRO A 6 -9.36 -30.29 -17.98
CA PRO A 6 -7.98 -30.50 -17.57
C PRO A 6 -7.75 -29.82 -16.23
N ALA A 7 -6.99 -30.47 -15.37
CA ALA A 7 -6.61 -29.91 -14.08
C ALA A 7 -5.94 -28.52 -14.28
N PRO A 8 -6.26 -27.51 -13.46
CA PRO A 8 -5.68 -26.19 -13.61
C PRO A 8 -4.15 -26.24 -13.49
N GLN A 9 -3.47 -25.61 -14.44
CA GLN A 9 -2.01 -25.50 -14.39
C GLN A 9 -1.63 -24.45 -13.34
N TRP A 10 -0.99 -24.89 -12.28
CA TRP A 10 -0.46 -24.00 -11.26
C TRP A 10 0.87 -23.39 -11.68
N LEU A 11 0.97 -22.08 -11.54
CA LEU A 11 2.16 -21.27 -11.73
C LEU A 11 2.62 -20.78 -10.35
N SER A 12 3.91 -20.53 -10.20
CA SER A 12 4.45 -20.07 -8.91
C SER A 12 5.46 -18.96 -9.07
N THR A 13 5.60 -18.14 -8.04
CA THR A 13 6.64 -17.13 -7.86
C THR A 13 6.94 -16.95 -6.38
N THR A 14 8.08 -16.35 -6.05
CA THR A 14 8.38 -15.96 -4.67
C THR A 14 8.56 -14.45 -4.63
N LEU A 15 7.74 -13.81 -3.82
CA LEU A 15 7.82 -12.38 -3.57
C LEU A 15 8.72 -12.12 -2.36
N ARG A 16 9.54 -11.08 -2.44
CA ARG A 16 10.37 -10.63 -1.31
C ARG A 16 10.13 -9.14 -1.11
N TRP A 17 9.71 -8.75 0.11
CA TRP A 17 9.39 -7.37 0.40
C TRP A 17 9.62 -7.05 1.88
N GLY A 18 10.55 -6.12 2.15
CA GLY A 18 10.95 -5.88 3.52
C GLY A 18 11.42 -7.18 4.20
N PRO A 19 10.95 -7.48 5.42
CA PRO A 19 11.29 -8.71 6.15
C PRO A 19 10.43 -9.91 5.72
N ALA A 20 9.57 -9.80 4.70
CA ALA A 20 8.65 -10.85 4.30
C ALA A 20 9.11 -11.59 3.05
N GLN A 21 8.90 -12.90 3.03
CA GLN A 21 9.01 -13.76 1.86
C GLN A 21 7.70 -14.52 1.69
N ILE A 22 7.09 -14.42 0.50
CA ILE A 22 5.80 -15.01 0.20
C ILE A 22 5.95 -15.89 -1.04
N PRO A 23 6.09 -17.21 -0.89
CA PRO A 23 5.85 -18.16 -1.96
C PRO A 23 4.38 -18.04 -2.39
N LEU A 24 4.14 -17.64 -3.62
CA LEU A 24 2.81 -17.40 -4.17
C LEU A 24 2.55 -18.33 -5.35
N GLN A 25 1.41 -18.99 -5.33
CA GLN A 25 0.92 -19.83 -6.44
C GLN A 25 -0.39 -19.26 -7.00
N SER A 26 -0.62 -19.45 -8.29
CA SER A 26 -1.91 -19.12 -8.92
C SER A 26 -2.14 -19.97 -10.18
N ASN A 27 -3.42 -20.24 -10.47
CA ASN A 27 -3.86 -20.78 -11.76
C ASN A 27 -3.99 -19.68 -12.84
N SER A 28 -3.63 -18.43 -12.53
CA SER A 28 -3.76 -17.27 -13.41
C SER A 28 -2.42 -16.54 -13.58
N ARG A 29 -1.91 -16.53 -14.83
CA ARG A 29 -0.70 -15.79 -15.18
C ARG A 29 -0.84 -14.28 -14.97
N PRO A 30 -1.96 -13.63 -15.34
CA PRO A 30 -2.18 -12.20 -15.06
C PRO A 30 -2.08 -11.85 -13.57
N VAL A 31 -2.59 -12.70 -12.66
CA VAL A 31 -2.46 -12.50 -11.20
C VAL A 31 -0.99 -12.48 -10.79
N LEU A 32 -0.20 -13.48 -11.21
CA LEU A 32 1.21 -13.53 -10.83
C LEU A 32 2.02 -12.39 -11.44
N SER A 33 1.76 -12.04 -12.71
CA SER A 33 2.45 -10.93 -13.38
C SER A 33 2.19 -9.62 -12.67
N TRP A 34 0.92 -9.26 -12.45
CA TRP A 34 0.55 -8.04 -11.75
C TRP A 34 1.12 -7.96 -10.34
N THR A 35 1.01 -9.06 -9.59
CA THR A 35 1.55 -9.11 -8.22
C THR A 35 3.06 -8.90 -8.22
N ARG A 36 3.79 -9.57 -9.10
CA ARG A 36 5.24 -9.40 -9.23
C ARG A 36 5.59 -7.96 -9.58
N ASP A 37 4.85 -7.32 -10.50
CA ASP A 37 5.10 -5.94 -10.93
C ASP A 37 4.89 -4.94 -9.79
N CYS A 38 3.95 -5.20 -8.87
CA CYS A 38 3.76 -4.41 -7.65
C CYS A 38 4.87 -4.65 -6.61
N PHE A 39 5.46 -5.85 -6.57
CA PHE A 39 6.51 -6.24 -5.62
C PHE A 39 7.93 -6.13 -6.20
N THR A 40 8.11 -5.45 -7.30
CA THR A 40 9.44 -5.14 -7.85
C THR A 40 10.08 -4.01 -7.07
N ALA A 41 11.31 -4.23 -6.58
CA ALA A 41 12.13 -3.21 -5.93
C ALA A 41 13.58 -3.35 -6.37
N GLU A 42 14.23 -2.25 -6.74
CA GLU A 42 15.64 -2.22 -7.09
C GLU A 42 16.54 -2.16 -5.85
N LEU A 43 16.08 -1.50 -4.80
CA LEU A 43 16.73 -1.51 -3.51
C LEU A 43 15.98 -2.49 -2.58
N PRO A 44 16.51 -3.71 -2.39
CA PRO A 44 15.92 -4.68 -1.48
C PRO A 44 16.09 -4.26 -0.03
N ALA A 45 15.32 -4.88 0.86
CA ALA A 45 15.50 -4.70 2.29
C ALA A 45 16.91 -5.10 2.73
N PRO A 46 17.48 -4.43 3.75
CA PRO A 46 18.70 -4.89 4.41
C PRO A 46 18.57 -6.35 4.88
N ALA A 47 19.69 -7.08 4.85
CA ALA A 47 19.72 -8.46 5.31
C ALA A 47 19.21 -8.58 6.75
N GLY A 48 18.32 -9.51 7.01
CA GLY A 48 17.70 -9.74 8.32
C GLY A 48 16.88 -11.03 8.31
N PRO A 49 16.31 -11.41 9.46
CA PRO A 49 15.44 -12.57 9.51
C PRO A 49 14.23 -12.37 8.61
N VAL A 50 13.97 -13.35 7.75
CA VAL A 50 12.87 -13.34 6.80
C VAL A 50 11.78 -14.29 7.30
N ALA A 51 10.58 -13.76 7.48
CA ALA A 51 9.41 -14.58 7.76
C ALA A 51 8.77 -15.03 6.45
N ALA A 52 8.61 -16.36 6.28
CA ALA A 52 7.96 -16.94 5.13
C ALA A 52 6.51 -17.33 5.46
N THR A 53 5.60 -17.03 4.52
CA THR A 53 4.20 -17.46 4.59
C THR A 53 3.73 -17.80 3.19
N ALA A 54 3.32 -19.04 2.96
CA ALA A 54 2.83 -19.45 1.66
C ALA A 54 1.43 -18.93 1.38
N ALA A 55 1.15 -18.66 0.11
CA ALA A 55 -0.12 -18.14 -0.35
C ALA A 55 -0.50 -18.68 -1.72
N ALA A 56 -1.80 -18.83 -1.96
CA ALA A 56 -2.36 -19.22 -3.25
C ALA A 56 -3.45 -18.25 -3.69
N VAL A 57 -3.52 -17.98 -4.99
CA VAL A 57 -4.63 -17.21 -5.59
C VAL A 57 -5.31 -18.06 -6.66
N VAL A 58 -6.58 -18.28 -6.47
CA VAL A 58 -7.44 -19.05 -7.38
C VAL A 58 -8.37 -18.09 -8.11
N VAL A 59 -8.38 -18.17 -9.42
CA VAL A 59 -9.39 -17.50 -10.25
C VAL A 59 -10.40 -18.55 -10.67
N ASP A 60 -11.59 -18.47 -10.10
CA ASP A 60 -12.72 -19.40 -10.37
C ASP A 60 -14.04 -18.67 -10.11
N ASP A 61 -14.71 -18.31 -11.19
CA ASP A 61 -15.96 -17.54 -11.16
C ASP A 61 -17.09 -18.27 -10.45
N GLU A 62 -17.22 -19.57 -10.66
CA GLU A 62 -18.30 -20.38 -10.09
C GLU A 62 -18.09 -20.57 -8.60
N LEU A 63 -16.89 -21.01 -8.19
CA LEU A 63 -16.57 -21.24 -6.81
C LEU A 63 -16.64 -19.92 -6.00
N ALA A 64 -16.14 -18.81 -6.54
CA ALA A 64 -16.19 -17.51 -5.88
C ALA A 64 -17.63 -17.06 -5.63
N ARG A 65 -18.52 -17.18 -6.63
CA ARG A 65 -19.94 -16.83 -6.47
C ARG A 65 -20.65 -17.76 -5.51
N ARG A 66 -20.42 -19.07 -5.57
CA ARG A 66 -21.01 -20.05 -4.63
C ARG A 66 -20.64 -19.76 -3.19
N LEU A 67 -19.38 -19.48 -2.90
CA LEU A 67 -18.95 -19.11 -1.55
C LEU A 67 -19.57 -17.79 -1.11
N ALA A 68 -19.62 -16.80 -1.99
CA ALA A 68 -20.25 -15.52 -1.70
C ALA A 68 -21.76 -15.64 -1.44
N ASP A 69 -22.45 -16.51 -2.18
CA ASP A 69 -23.89 -16.75 -2.01
C ASP A 69 -24.18 -17.55 -0.72
N ALA A 70 -23.32 -18.48 -0.37
CA ALA A 70 -23.41 -19.20 0.89
C ALA A 70 -23.21 -18.28 2.14
N CYS A 71 -22.72 -17.05 1.96
CA CYS A 71 -22.47 -16.07 3.02
C CYS A 71 -23.48 -14.90 3.00
N ARG A 72 -24.66 -15.08 2.37
CA ARG A 72 -25.67 -14.00 2.25
C ARG A 72 -26.28 -13.55 3.57
N GLU A 73 -26.26 -14.38 4.58
CA GLU A 73 -26.73 -13.98 5.91
C GLU A 73 -25.52 -13.64 6.80
N PRO A 74 -25.31 -12.38 7.15
CA PRO A 74 -24.29 -12.02 8.12
C PRO A 74 -24.61 -12.67 9.46
N VAL A 75 -23.62 -13.34 10.06
CA VAL A 75 -23.75 -13.75 11.46
C VAL A 75 -23.78 -12.47 12.30
N PRO A 76 -24.83 -12.22 13.10
CA PRO A 76 -24.92 -11.01 13.91
C PRO A 76 -23.65 -10.80 14.75
N GLY A 77 -23.07 -9.61 14.70
CA GLY A 77 -21.84 -9.25 15.42
C GLY A 77 -20.53 -9.55 14.66
N THR A 78 -20.59 -10.07 13.43
CA THR A 78 -19.39 -10.32 12.61
C THR A 78 -19.23 -9.30 11.46
N GLU A 79 -20.13 -8.35 11.35
CA GLU A 79 -20.00 -7.25 10.40
C GLU A 79 -18.88 -6.31 10.86
N MET A 80 -17.75 -6.37 10.18
CA MET A 80 -16.74 -5.33 10.31
C MET A 80 -16.99 -4.30 9.20
N PRO A 81 -17.26 -3.03 9.53
CA PRO A 81 -17.26 -1.99 8.52
C PRO A 81 -15.87 -1.93 7.90
N ALA A 82 -15.78 -2.14 6.61
CA ALA A 82 -14.55 -1.87 5.88
C ALA A 82 -14.30 -0.35 5.96
N GLN A 83 -13.51 0.07 6.94
CA GLN A 83 -13.10 1.46 7.12
C GLN A 83 -12.07 1.84 6.07
N SER A 84 -12.48 1.86 4.80
CA SER A 84 -11.73 2.56 3.79
C SER A 84 -12.58 3.69 3.28
N GLY A 85 -12.05 4.89 3.34
CA GLY A 85 -12.74 6.09 2.84
C GLY A 85 -13.07 6.07 1.35
N ALA A 86 -12.98 4.94 0.67
CA ALA A 86 -13.33 4.74 -0.72
C ALA A 86 -14.08 3.42 -1.00
N ALA A 87 -13.97 2.42 -0.14
CA ALA A 87 -14.60 1.12 -0.35
C ALA A 87 -15.48 0.76 0.84
N GLU A 88 -16.70 1.25 0.87
CA GLU A 88 -17.74 0.65 1.69
C GLU A 88 -18.18 -0.67 1.04
N GLY A 89 -17.33 -1.67 1.04
CA GLY A 89 -17.68 -3.05 0.75
C GLY A 89 -18.22 -3.70 2.02
N MET A 90 -19.23 -4.53 1.93
CA MET A 90 -19.58 -5.39 3.05
C MET A 90 -18.50 -6.47 3.20
N LEU A 91 -17.83 -6.47 4.34
CA LEU A 91 -16.93 -7.52 4.76
C LEU A 91 -17.77 -8.54 5.54
N LEU A 92 -18.00 -9.72 4.98
CA LEU A 92 -18.66 -10.82 5.69
C LEU A 92 -17.56 -11.71 6.28
N VAL A 93 -17.50 -11.78 7.59
CA VAL A 93 -16.57 -12.67 8.32
C VAL A 93 -17.32 -13.92 8.72
N ARG A 94 -16.95 -15.07 8.17
CA ARG A 94 -17.35 -16.35 8.77
C ARG A 94 -16.50 -16.62 10.00
N PRO A 95 -17.09 -17.19 11.07
CA PRO A 95 -16.41 -17.29 12.37
C PRO A 95 -15.28 -18.29 12.33
N VAL A 96 -14.32 -18.29 11.51
CA VAL A 96 -13.05 -19.02 11.72
C VAL A 96 -12.04 -18.83 10.56
N THR A 97 -12.44 -18.81 9.25
CA THR A 97 -11.44 -19.02 8.20
C THR A 97 -11.57 -18.15 6.95
N GLU A 98 -12.68 -17.44 6.75
CA GLU A 98 -12.92 -16.76 5.47
C GLU A 98 -13.43 -15.33 5.65
N VAL A 99 -12.88 -14.42 4.85
CA VAL A 99 -13.34 -13.03 4.72
C VAL A 99 -13.72 -12.78 3.27
N ILE A 100 -14.93 -12.31 3.05
CA ILE A 100 -15.46 -12.05 1.70
C ILE A 100 -15.61 -10.55 1.53
N SER A 101 -14.99 -10.02 0.49
CA SER A 101 -15.15 -8.63 0.06
C SER A 101 -15.89 -8.60 -1.28
N ARG A 102 -17.00 -7.90 -1.34
CA ARG A 102 -17.72 -7.58 -2.58
C ARG A 102 -17.51 -6.11 -2.92
N ARG A 103 -17.14 -5.85 -4.16
CA ARG A 103 -17.03 -4.49 -4.67
C ARG A 103 -18.41 -3.84 -4.77
N ARG A 104 -18.54 -2.59 -4.29
CA ARG A 104 -19.70 -1.78 -4.65
C ARG A 104 -19.66 -1.42 -6.14
N PRO A 105 -20.80 -1.27 -6.81
CA PRO A 105 -20.85 -0.95 -8.23
C PRO A 105 -20.12 0.34 -8.62
N VAL A 106 -19.88 1.23 -7.67
CA VAL A 106 -19.18 2.52 -7.85
C VAL A 106 -17.68 2.46 -7.60
N ASP A 107 -17.19 1.43 -6.91
CA ASP A 107 -15.75 1.27 -6.65
C ASP A 107 -15.13 0.36 -7.71
N ARG A 108 -14.39 0.98 -8.63
CA ARG A 108 -13.69 0.29 -9.72
C ARG A 108 -12.21 0.00 -9.39
N SER A 109 -11.80 0.11 -8.15
CA SER A 109 -10.42 -0.11 -7.75
C SER A 109 -10.15 -1.52 -7.18
N TRP A 110 -11.20 -2.32 -6.97
CA TRP A 110 -11.14 -3.66 -6.40
C TRP A 110 -11.74 -4.71 -7.33
N PRO A 111 -11.34 -6.00 -7.24
CA PRO A 111 -12.05 -7.09 -7.88
C PRO A 111 -13.54 -7.07 -7.53
N GLU A 112 -14.38 -7.53 -8.44
CA GLU A 112 -15.82 -7.61 -8.20
C GLU A 112 -16.13 -8.44 -6.95
N LEU A 113 -15.39 -9.52 -6.78
CA LEU A 113 -15.49 -10.43 -5.66
C LEU A 113 -14.11 -10.97 -5.31
N ILE A 114 -13.76 -10.94 -4.02
CA ILE A 114 -12.59 -11.60 -3.50
C ILE A 114 -12.92 -12.24 -2.15
N VAL A 115 -12.49 -13.47 -1.96
CA VAL A 115 -12.58 -14.22 -0.71
C VAL A 115 -11.18 -14.48 -0.23
N PHE A 116 -10.86 -14.05 0.97
CA PHE A 116 -9.61 -14.40 1.65
C PHE A 116 -9.88 -15.51 2.66
N GLY A 117 -9.01 -16.47 2.75
CA GLY A 117 -9.15 -17.58 3.67
C GLY A 117 -7.83 -18.17 4.14
N LEU A 118 -7.93 -18.99 5.17
CA LEU A 118 -6.84 -19.82 5.70
C LEU A 118 -7.19 -21.28 5.44
N ALA A 119 -6.34 -21.96 4.70
CA ALA A 119 -6.49 -23.39 4.43
C ALA A 119 -6.15 -24.22 5.68
N PRO A 120 -6.62 -25.48 5.78
CA PRO A 120 -6.36 -26.34 6.95
C PRO A 120 -4.88 -26.58 7.24
N ASP A 121 -4.02 -26.54 6.24
CA ASP A 121 -2.56 -26.65 6.34
C ASP A 121 -1.86 -25.38 6.82
N GLY A 122 -2.61 -24.28 6.99
CA GLY A 122 -2.11 -23.02 7.48
C GLY A 122 -1.69 -22.04 6.37
N ASP A 123 -1.83 -22.44 5.11
CA ASP A 123 -1.54 -21.56 3.97
C ASP A 123 -2.68 -20.59 3.70
N TRP A 124 -2.32 -19.38 3.28
CA TRP A 124 -3.30 -18.35 2.93
C TRP A 124 -3.76 -18.49 1.49
N TYR A 125 -5.03 -18.21 1.25
CA TYR A 125 -5.54 -18.16 -0.11
C TYR A 125 -6.39 -16.93 -0.37
N ALA A 126 -6.47 -16.55 -1.64
CA ALA A 126 -7.51 -15.68 -2.17
C ALA A 126 -8.21 -16.39 -3.33
N LEU A 127 -9.54 -16.29 -3.34
CA LEU A 127 -10.37 -16.72 -4.43
C LEU A 127 -11.03 -15.49 -5.06
N THR A 128 -11.00 -15.39 -6.38
CA THR A 128 -11.54 -14.23 -7.11
C THR A 128 -12.19 -14.65 -8.43
N THR A 129 -12.89 -13.71 -9.03
CA THR A 129 -13.48 -13.86 -10.37
C THR A 129 -12.49 -13.45 -11.46
N SER A 130 -12.79 -13.84 -12.70
CA SER A 130 -12.03 -13.50 -13.90
C SER A 130 -12.29 -12.07 -14.40
N ASP A 131 -12.90 -11.19 -13.56
CA ASP A 131 -13.10 -9.79 -13.92
C ASP A 131 -11.77 -9.03 -14.17
N PRO A 132 -11.79 -7.90 -14.90
CA PRO A 132 -10.56 -7.17 -15.25
C PRO A 132 -9.68 -6.76 -14.07
N LEU A 133 -10.23 -6.71 -12.85
CA LEU A 133 -9.47 -6.42 -11.62
C LEU A 133 -9.11 -7.67 -10.82
N GLY A 134 -9.57 -8.85 -11.23
CA GLY A 134 -9.18 -10.13 -10.64
C GLY A 134 -7.67 -10.29 -10.45
N PRO A 135 -6.80 -9.82 -11.39
CA PRO A 135 -5.35 -9.84 -11.19
C PRO A 135 -4.85 -9.17 -9.91
N ARG A 136 -5.60 -8.22 -9.35
CA ARG A 136 -5.24 -7.54 -8.11
C ARG A 136 -5.36 -8.41 -6.85
N ALA A 137 -6.06 -9.53 -6.91
CA ALA A 137 -6.25 -10.41 -5.76
C ALA A 137 -4.91 -10.87 -5.16
N GLY A 138 -3.92 -11.16 -6.00
CA GLY A 138 -2.58 -11.57 -5.55
C GLY A 138 -1.84 -10.45 -4.82
N GLU A 139 -1.85 -9.24 -5.36
CA GLU A 139 -1.27 -8.06 -4.71
C GLU A 139 -1.94 -7.77 -3.37
N LEU A 140 -3.26 -7.83 -3.33
CA LEU A 140 -4.03 -7.58 -2.12
C LEU A 140 -3.71 -8.61 -1.03
N LEU A 141 -3.66 -9.91 -1.36
CA LEU A 141 -3.29 -10.96 -0.42
C LEU A 141 -1.84 -10.79 0.06
N ALA A 142 -0.90 -10.66 -0.85
CA ALA A 142 0.52 -10.55 -0.50
C ALA A 142 0.80 -9.32 0.37
N ARG A 143 0.19 -8.17 0.07
CA ARG A 143 0.30 -6.96 0.88
C ARG A 143 -0.22 -7.16 2.30
N GLN A 144 -1.34 -7.85 2.48
CA GLN A 144 -1.88 -8.18 3.80
C GLN A 144 -0.91 -9.07 4.59
N LEU A 145 -0.28 -10.02 3.94
CA LEU A 145 0.72 -10.88 4.58
C LEU A 145 1.97 -10.10 4.99
N VAL A 146 2.45 -9.18 4.15
CA VAL A 146 3.56 -8.26 4.53
C VAL A 146 3.15 -7.42 5.74
N GLU A 147 1.96 -6.83 5.75
CA GLU A 147 1.48 -6.03 6.87
C GLU A 147 1.42 -6.86 8.17
N ARG A 148 0.97 -8.11 8.10
CA ARG A 148 0.98 -9.03 9.25
C ARG A 148 2.40 -9.32 9.76
N HIS A 149 3.35 -9.54 8.87
CA HIS A 149 4.74 -9.73 9.28
C HIS A 149 5.31 -8.49 9.97
N LEU A 150 5.05 -7.32 9.42
CA LEU A 150 5.49 -6.05 10.01
C LEU A 150 4.89 -5.85 11.41
N ARG A 151 3.61 -6.13 11.58
CA ARG A 151 2.96 -6.04 12.90
C ARG A 151 3.52 -6.99 13.93
N ARG A 152 3.78 -8.25 13.52
CA ARG A 152 4.46 -9.22 14.39
C ARG A 152 5.86 -8.77 14.79
N ALA A 153 6.52 -8.00 13.94
CA ALA A 153 7.79 -7.35 14.23
C ALA A 153 7.64 -6.06 15.06
N GLY A 154 6.44 -5.71 15.51
CA GLY A 154 6.19 -4.51 16.31
C GLY A 154 6.15 -3.23 15.47
N ALA A 155 5.80 -3.29 14.20
CA ALA A 155 5.69 -2.10 13.36
C ALA A 155 4.41 -1.30 13.62
N ALA A 156 4.54 0.02 13.61
CA ALA A 156 3.43 0.95 13.45
C ALA A 156 3.16 1.17 11.96
N THR A 157 1.91 0.98 11.52
CA THR A 157 1.50 1.29 10.14
C THR A 157 1.01 2.74 10.07
N LEU A 158 1.59 3.51 9.16
CA LEU A 158 1.32 4.93 8.97
C LEU A 158 0.67 5.19 7.60
N HIS A 159 -0.25 6.14 7.54
CA HIS A 159 -0.70 6.77 6.30
C HIS A 159 0.39 7.74 5.82
N ALA A 160 1.38 7.21 5.16
CA ALA A 160 2.54 7.95 4.73
C ALA A 160 2.99 7.52 3.33
N ALA A 161 3.47 8.48 2.56
CA ALA A 161 4.32 8.22 1.42
C ALA A 161 5.78 8.20 1.90
N GLY A 162 6.68 7.55 1.16
CA GLY A 162 8.07 7.49 1.56
C GLY A 162 9.03 7.45 0.39
N ALA A 163 10.22 7.96 0.62
CA ALA A 163 11.35 7.87 -0.28
C ALA A 163 12.61 7.47 0.48
N VAL A 164 13.57 6.90 -0.25
CA VAL A 164 14.93 6.62 0.26
C VAL A 164 15.89 7.55 -0.45
N LEU A 165 16.63 8.35 0.31
CA LEU A 165 17.69 9.22 -0.15
C LEU A 165 18.98 8.86 0.58
N ASP A 166 20.10 8.75 -0.10
CA ASP A 166 21.39 8.43 0.49
C ASP A 166 21.35 7.17 1.39
N GLY A 167 20.53 6.18 1.01
CA GLY A 167 20.35 4.93 1.74
C GLY A 167 19.43 5.01 2.97
N GLN A 168 18.83 6.17 3.25
CA GLN A 168 17.97 6.40 4.40
C GLN A 168 16.56 6.80 3.97
N ALA A 169 15.56 6.27 4.65
CA ALA A 169 14.16 6.56 4.38
C ALA A 169 13.69 7.85 5.05
N VAL A 170 12.87 8.61 4.34
CA VAL A 170 12.07 9.69 4.89
C VAL A 170 10.61 9.36 4.62
N LEU A 171 9.77 9.39 5.65
CA LEU A 171 8.33 9.17 5.53
C LEU A 171 7.59 10.50 5.63
N PHE A 172 6.77 10.81 4.63
CA PHE A 172 5.91 11.99 4.56
C PHE A 172 4.49 11.59 4.96
N ALA A 173 4.02 12.07 6.09
CA ALA A 173 2.68 11.86 6.63
C ALA A 173 1.89 13.18 6.62
N GLY A 174 0.59 13.16 6.90
CA GLY A 174 -0.27 14.34 6.91
C GLY A 174 -1.59 14.12 6.18
N ASP A 175 -2.42 15.15 6.07
CA ASP A 175 -3.77 15.07 5.52
C ASP A 175 -3.80 14.75 4.02
N SER A 176 -4.98 14.36 3.52
CA SER A 176 -5.17 14.15 2.10
C SER A 176 -4.93 15.44 1.32
N GLY A 177 -4.19 15.36 0.22
CA GLY A 177 -3.91 16.53 -0.63
C GLY A 177 -2.69 17.37 -0.20
N CYS A 178 -2.05 17.11 0.96
CA CYS A 178 -0.88 17.88 1.40
C CYS A 178 0.43 17.55 0.62
N GLY A 179 0.36 16.73 -0.43
CA GLY A 179 1.49 16.49 -1.35
C GLY A 179 2.47 15.39 -0.94
N LYS A 180 2.15 14.52 0.02
CA LYS A 180 3.02 13.39 0.46
C LYS A 180 3.60 12.59 -0.69
N THR A 181 2.72 12.09 -1.56
CA THR A 181 3.11 11.26 -2.71
C THR A 181 3.96 12.05 -3.71
N THR A 182 3.69 13.35 -3.86
CA THR A 182 4.49 14.24 -4.71
C THR A 182 5.91 14.37 -4.18
N LEU A 183 6.10 14.66 -2.89
CA LEU A 183 7.42 14.76 -2.26
C LEU A 183 8.21 13.46 -2.39
N ALA A 184 7.58 12.31 -2.08
CA ALA A 184 8.23 11.00 -2.19
C ALA A 184 8.64 10.67 -3.64
N ALA A 185 7.76 10.92 -4.60
CA ALA A 185 8.04 10.67 -6.01
C ALA A 185 9.12 11.60 -6.57
N TRP A 186 9.12 12.87 -6.17
CA TRP A 186 10.18 13.82 -6.54
C TRP A 186 11.55 13.42 -5.99
N ALA A 187 11.61 13.02 -4.72
CA ALA A 187 12.84 12.52 -4.12
C ALA A 187 13.40 11.33 -4.91
N ALA A 188 12.53 10.40 -5.31
CA ALA A 188 12.93 9.23 -6.09
C ALA A 188 13.36 9.57 -7.52
N ALA A 189 12.57 10.38 -8.24
CA ALA A 189 12.76 10.62 -9.67
C ALA A 189 13.80 11.69 -9.98
N ARG A 190 13.97 12.70 -9.11
CA ARG A 190 14.75 13.91 -9.42
C ARG A 190 15.98 14.08 -8.54
N LEU A 191 16.02 13.45 -7.38
CA LEU A 191 17.16 13.56 -6.45
C LEU A 191 17.96 12.25 -6.33
N GLY A 192 17.77 11.33 -7.28
CA GLY A 192 18.54 10.08 -7.35
C GLY A 192 18.15 9.05 -6.28
N GLY A 193 17.04 9.23 -5.61
CA GLY A 193 16.54 8.33 -4.57
C GLY A 193 15.75 7.14 -5.10
N TYR A 194 15.01 6.52 -4.18
CA TYR A 194 14.08 5.43 -4.46
C TYR A 194 12.73 5.74 -3.85
N PHE A 195 11.67 5.35 -4.53
CA PHE A 195 10.30 5.44 -4.04
C PHE A 195 10.00 4.27 -3.10
N LEU A 196 9.62 4.56 -1.86
CA LEU A 196 9.35 3.54 -0.86
C LEU A 196 7.86 3.21 -0.78
N SER A 197 7.00 4.21 -0.79
CA SER A 197 5.55 4.05 -0.66
C SER A 197 4.79 5.28 -1.13
N GLY A 198 3.57 5.09 -1.65
CA GLY A 198 2.68 6.19 -2.03
C GLY A 198 1.58 6.53 -1.01
N ASP A 199 1.26 5.61 -0.11
CA ASP A 199 0.08 5.75 0.78
C ASP A 199 0.26 5.13 2.16
N LYS A 200 0.98 3.99 2.26
CA LYS A 200 1.15 3.27 3.51
C LYS A 200 2.58 2.79 3.70
N ALA A 201 3.12 3.00 4.89
CA ALA A 201 4.42 2.50 5.29
C ALA A 201 4.38 1.96 6.71
N GLY A 202 5.15 0.90 6.97
CA GLY A 202 5.44 0.40 8.30
C GLY A 202 6.71 1.06 8.85
N ALA A 203 6.70 1.42 10.13
CA ALA A 203 7.88 1.87 10.85
C ALA A 203 8.08 1.02 12.10
N TYR A 204 9.29 0.51 12.33
CA TYR A 204 9.60 -0.37 13.46
C TYR A 204 11.07 -0.26 13.86
N VAL A 205 11.42 -0.83 15.01
CA VAL A 205 12.81 -0.89 15.48
C VAL A 205 13.35 -2.30 15.29
N SER A 206 14.49 -2.42 14.63
CA SER A 206 15.21 -3.68 14.43
C SER A 206 16.70 -3.49 14.77
N GLY A 207 17.23 -4.31 15.66
CA GLY A 207 18.65 -4.20 16.07
C GLY A 207 19.06 -2.82 16.60
N GLY A 208 18.13 -2.09 17.23
CA GLY A 208 18.37 -0.73 17.72
C GLY A 208 18.19 0.38 16.68
N THR A 209 18.01 0.03 15.41
CA THR A 209 17.81 0.98 14.31
C THR A 209 16.33 1.10 13.96
N ALA A 210 15.84 2.33 13.79
CA ALA A 210 14.52 2.56 13.23
C ALA A 210 14.52 2.22 11.73
N MET A 211 13.54 1.44 11.29
CA MET A 211 13.39 0.97 9.92
C MET A 211 12.07 1.46 9.34
N ALA A 212 12.05 1.77 8.05
CA ALA A 212 10.84 1.98 7.28
C ALA A 212 10.70 0.89 6.21
N VAL A 213 9.47 0.42 6.01
CA VAL A 213 9.08 -0.53 4.94
C VAL A 213 7.88 0.04 4.21
N GLY A 214 7.98 0.21 2.91
CA GLY A 214 6.81 0.52 2.08
C GLY A 214 5.85 -0.66 2.05
N LEU A 215 4.54 -0.42 2.02
CA LEU A 215 3.62 -1.49 1.66
C LEU A 215 3.51 -1.56 0.14
N ALA A 216 3.88 -2.71 -0.43
CA ALA A 216 3.83 -2.94 -1.87
C ALA A 216 2.37 -2.88 -2.34
N GLN A 217 2.03 -1.80 -2.99
CA GLN A 217 0.71 -1.57 -3.57
C GLN A 217 0.85 -0.65 -4.79
N PRO A 218 -0.06 -0.76 -5.77
CA PRO A 218 -0.09 0.19 -6.86
C PRO A 218 -0.29 1.60 -6.31
N THR A 219 0.54 2.52 -6.75
CA THR A 219 0.50 3.92 -6.27
C THR A 219 -0.45 4.74 -7.12
N ARG A 220 -1.26 5.55 -6.46
CA ARG A 220 -2.20 6.48 -7.10
C ARG A 220 -1.56 7.85 -7.23
N PHE A 221 -1.22 8.24 -8.45
CA PHE A 221 -0.71 9.56 -8.75
C PHE A 221 -1.81 10.47 -9.26
N GLY A 222 -1.95 11.65 -8.66
CA GLY A 222 -2.78 12.71 -9.21
C GLY A 222 -2.13 13.36 -10.43
N GLU A 223 -2.96 13.95 -11.30
CA GLU A 223 -2.51 14.66 -12.50
C GLU A 223 -1.39 15.68 -12.21
N GLY A 224 -1.56 16.50 -11.17
CA GLY A 224 -0.54 17.49 -10.80
C GLY A 224 0.81 16.90 -10.46
N THR A 225 0.83 15.74 -9.79
CA THR A 225 2.09 15.01 -9.49
C THR A 225 2.74 14.49 -10.77
N LEU A 226 1.98 13.89 -11.67
CA LEU A 226 2.51 13.36 -12.92
C LEU A 226 3.01 14.47 -13.84
N ARG A 227 2.27 15.57 -13.95
CA ARG A 227 2.68 16.76 -14.71
C ARG A 227 3.99 17.33 -14.16
N SER A 228 4.12 17.45 -12.86
CA SER A 228 5.32 17.93 -12.19
C SER A 228 6.53 17.00 -12.38
N LEU A 229 6.32 15.68 -12.43
CA LEU A 229 7.39 14.70 -12.64
C LEU A 229 7.79 14.51 -14.09
N LEU A 230 6.83 14.50 -15.01
CA LEU A 230 7.02 14.05 -16.40
C LEU A 230 6.89 15.20 -17.42
N GLY A 231 6.48 16.40 -16.98
CA GLY A 231 6.24 17.57 -17.81
C GLY A 231 4.80 17.67 -18.31
N GLU A 232 4.48 18.78 -19.01
CA GLU A 232 3.11 19.12 -19.42
C GLU A 232 2.46 18.08 -20.38
N GLN A 233 3.27 17.36 -21.15
CA GLN A 233 2.79 16.38 -22.14
C GLN A 233 2.90 14.92 -21.65
N TRP A 234 2.90 14.71 -20.33
CA TRP A 234 3.10 13.40 -19.72
C TRP A 234 2.16 12.30 -20.23
N TRP A 235 0.95 12.67 -20.66
CA TRP A 235 -0.07 11.70 -21.13
C TRP A 235 0.12 11.25 -22.59
N GLN A 236 0.91 11.98 -23.39
CA GLN A 236 0.96 11.76 -24.82
C GLN A 236 1.89 10.61 -25.24
N ASP A 237 3.03 10.42 -24.55
CA ASP A 237 4.08 9.55 -25.07
C ASP A 237 4.66 8.54 -24.06
N LYS A 238 4.30 8.57 -22.79
CA LYS A 238 5.09 7.89 -21.76
C LYS A 238 4.34 6.89 -20.87
N LEU A 239 3.04 6.84 -20.94
CA LEU A 239 2.30 5.90 -20.10
C LEU A 239 2.00 4.62 -20.89
N PRO A 240 2.61 3.48 -20.53
CA PRO A 240 2.18 2.19 -21.03
C PRO A 240 0.82 1.86 -20.42
N LEU A 241 -0.25 2.47 -20.94
CA LEU A 241 -1.57 2.42 -20.32
C LEU A 241 -2.54 1.53 -21.08
N PRO A 242 -2.55 0.22 -20.94
CA PRO A 242 -3.66 -0.43 -21.60
C PRO A 242 -4.89 -0.65 -20.74
N GLN A 243 -4.86 -0.94 -19.47
CA GLN A 243 -6.06 -1.55 -18.91
C GLN A 243 -6.56 -1.02 -17.57
N LEU A 244 -5.72 -0.68 -16.63
CA LEU A 244 -6.16 -0.20 -15.30
C LEU A 244 -6.52 1.29 -15.28
N ASN A 245 -5.91 2.08 -16.15
CA ASN A 245 -6.13 3.53 -16.17
C ASN A 245 -7.46 3.97 -16.80
N GLN A 246 -8.06 3.14 -17.65
CA GLN A 246 -9.43 3.39 -18.16
C GLN A 246 -10.48 3.35 -17.02
N MET A 247 -10.13 2.79 -15.86
CA MET A 247 -11.09 2.51 -14.80
C MET A 247 -11.18 3.60 -13.72
N MET A 248 -10.21 4.51 -13.65
CA MET A 248 -10.13 5.51 -12.56
C MET A 248 -10.64 6.91 -12.92
N GLY A 249 -10.91 7.18 -14.19
CA GLY A 249 -11.34 8.50 -14.69
C GLY A 249 -12.77 8.57 -15.22
N THR A 250 -13.58 7.52 -15.03
CA THR A 250 -14.95 7.53 -15.52
C THR A 250 -15.95 7.77 -14.39
N ASP A 251 -16.92 8.65 -14.64
CA ASP A 251 -18.07 8.82 -13.78
C ASP A 251 -19.01 7.60 -13.81
N ARG A 252 -20.13 7.68 -13.08
CA ARG A 252 -21.14 6.61 -13.02
C ARG A 252 -21.75 6.25 -14.39
N THR A 253 -21.56 7.09 -15.40
CA THR A 253 -22.08 6.88 -16.76
C THR A 253 -21.03 6.33 -17.73
N GLY A 254 -19.80 6.08 -17.25
CA GLY A 254 -18.67 5.64 -18.06
C GLY A 254 -17.97 6.76 -18.83
N LYS A 255 -18.34 8.03 -18.61
CA LYS A 255 -17.66 9.19 -19.17
C LYS A 255 -16.47 9.57 -18.29
N VAL A 256 -15.41 10.10 -18.90
CA VAL A 256 -14.29 10.70 -18.15
C VAL A 256 -14.85 11.79 -17.26
N ALA A 257 -14.72 11.62 -15.94
CA ALA A 257 -15.21 12.63 -15.00
C ALA A 257 -14.40 13.92 -15.17
N PRO A 258 -15.06 15.08 -15.28
CA PRO A 258 -14.36 16.34 -15.20
C PRO A 258 -13.87 16.50 -13.74
N GLY A 259 -12.58 16.36 -13.54
CA GLY A 259 -11.95 16.48 -12.22
C GLY A 259 -10.55 15.88 -12.19
N PRO A 260 -9.80 16.07 -11.10
CA PRO A 260 -8.45 15.55 -11.01
C PRO A 260 -8.50 14.03 -11.05
N PHE A 261 -8.13 13.45 -12.17
CA PHE A 261 -8.02 12.00 -12.26
C PHE A 261 -6.74 11.49 -11.61
N LYS A 262 -6.77 10.23 -11.19
CA LYS A 262 -5.63 9.55 -10.62
C LYS A 262 -5.24 8.38 -11.52
N VAL A 263 -3.96 8.26 -11.77
CA VAL A 263 -3.37 7.11 -12.45
C VAL A 263 -2.84 6.14 -11.40
N VAL A 264 -3.09 4.86 -11.59
CA VAL A 264 -2.61 3.78 -10.73
C VAL A 264 -1.44 3.09 -11.43
N LEU A 265 -0.28 3.08 -10.80
CA LEU A 265 0.94 2.50 -11.36
C LEU A 265 1.51 1.45 -10.40
N SER A 266 1.89 0.29 -10.93
CA SER A 266 2.71 -0.70 -10.25
C SER A 266 4.16 -0.17 -10.11
N ASN A 267 4.97 -0.81 -9.28
CA ASN A 267 6.38 -0.44 -9.14
C ASN A 267 7.17 -0.66 -10.45
N ALA A 268 6.82 -1.69 -11.23
CA ALA A 268 7.44 -1.92 -12.54
C ALA A 268 7.10 -0.80 -13.53
N GLU A 269 5.86 -0.33 -13.55
CA GLU A 269 5.45 0.81 -14.38
C GLU A 269 6.12 2.12 -13.90
N LEU A 270 6.28 2.32 -12.59
CA LEU A 270 7.03 3.45 -12.03
C LEU A 270 8.50 3.41 -12.48
N ALA A 271 9.14 2.24 -12.44
CA ALA A 271 10.51 2.07 -12.92
C ALA A 271 10.65 2.43 -14.40
N ALA A 272 9.68 2.07 -15.25
CA ALA A 272 9.65 2.47 -16.66
C ALA A 272 9.55 4.00 -16.86
N LEU A 273 9.03 4.73 -15.87
CA LEU A 273 8.99 6.19 -15.82
C LEU A 273 10.22 6.83 -15.13
N GLY A 274 11.23 6.01 -14.78
CA GLY A 274 12.44 6.46 -14.10
C GLY A 274 12.30 6.63 -12.57
N VAL A 275 11.19 6.15 -11.99
CA VAL A 275 10.95 6.17 -10.53
C VAL A 275 11.27 4.80 -9.95
N ARG A 276 12.51 4.60 -9.50
CA ARG A 276 12.99 3.32 -8.94
C ARG A 276 12.37 3.08 -7.56
N ALA A 277 12.00 1.83 -7.26
CA ALA A 277 11.37 1.47 -5.99
C ALA A 277 12.37 0.86 -4.99
N ALA A 278 12.12 1.12 -3.69
CA ALA A 278 12.75 0.43 -2.56
C ALA A 278 11.70 -0.32 -1.76
N SER A 279 12.08 -1.44 -1.13
CA SER A 279 11.18 -2.17 -0.22
C SER A 279 11.32 -1.72 1.23
N ALA A 280 12.54 -1.41 1.69
CA ALA A 280 12.83 -0.96 3.04
C ALA A 280 14.15 -0.19 3.10
N ALA A 281 14.31 0.64 4.13
CA ALA A 281 15.57 1.28 4.47
C ALA A 281 15.57 1.74 5.95
N PRO A 282 16.74 2.03 6.55
CA PRO A 282 16.83 2.74 7.82
C PRO A 282 16.05 4.05 7.76
N LEU A 283 15.24 4.33 8.78
CA LEU A 283 14.40 5.53 8.84
C LEU A 283 15.20 6.70 9.44
N ALA A 284 15.34 7.77 8.67
CA ALA A 284 16.01 9.00 9.12
C ALA A 284 15.04 9.99 9.77
N ALA A 285 13.83 10.12 9.23
CA ALA A 285 12.85 11.08 9.76
C ALA A 285 11.40 10.72 9.40
N LEU A 286 10.48 11.24 10.23
CA LEU A 286 9.06 11.38 9.92
C LEU A 286 8.78 12.86 9.65
N VAL A 287 8.19 13.17 8.51
CA VAL A 287 7.85 14.54 8.08
C VAL A 287 6.34 14.67 8.03
N ILE A 288 5.79 15.57 8.79
CA ILE A 288 4.38 15.96 8.68
C ILE A 288 4.28 17.05 7.61
N ALA A 289 3.79 16.65 6.44
CA ALA A 289 3.47 17.59 5.38
C ALA A 289 2.15 18.29 5.69
N ALA A 290 2.15 19.60 5.70
CA ALA A 290 1.01 20.45 5.98
C ALA A 290 0.89 21.56 4.92
N ALA A 291 -0.34 22.03 4.69
CA ALA A 291 -0.57 23.15 3.80
C ALA A 291 0.08 24.43 4.37
N GLY A 292 0.92 25.08 3.59
CA GLY A 292 1.51 26.38 3.90
C GLY A 292 0.54 27.53 3.62
N PRO A 293 0.70 28.68 4.32
CA PRO A 293 -0.09 29.88 4.04
C PRO A 293 0.18 30.42 2.63
N ALA A 294 -0.82 31.08 2.06
CA ALA A 294 -0.66 31.73 0.77
C ALA A 294 0.34 32.92 0.86
N GLY A 295 1.31 32.94 -0.06
CA GLY A 295 2.30 34.02 -0.13
C GLY A 295 3.53 33.82 0.74
N GLU A 296 3.59 32.81 1.58
CA GLU A 296 4.77 32.48 2.38
C GLU A 296 5.61 31.39 1.67
N ALA A 297 6.92 31.43 1.88
CA ALA A 297 7.83 30.40 1.40
C ALA A 297 7.61 29.08 2.16
N ALA A 298 8.00 27.97 1.55
CA ALA A 298 8.00 26.68 2.24
C ALA A 298 8.94 26.71 3.46
N GLU A 299 8.48 26.14 4.57
CA GLU A 299 9.21 26.09 5.84
C GLU A 299 9.32 24.64 6.29
N VAL A 300 10.52 24.23 6.72
CA VAL A 300 10.75 22.96 7.40
C VAL A 300 11.32 23.24 8.79
N ARG A 301 10.76 22.61 9.81
CA ARG A 301 11.23 22.75 11.18
C ARG A 301 11.16 21.46 11.96
N ARG A 302 12.06 21.28 12.90
CA ARG A 302 12.05 20.14 13.83
C ARG A 302 10.99 20.32 14.91
N VAL A 303 10.31 19.24 15.25
CA VAL A 303 9.31 19.18 16.31
C VAL A 303 10.00 18.78 17.63
N PRO A 304 9.69 19.44 18.75
CA PRO A 304 10.15 19.00 20.06
C PRO A 304 9.72 17.55 20.34
N PRO A 305 10.59 16.70 20.92
CA PRO A 305 10.26 15.28 21.18
C PRO A 305 8.95 15.06 21.94
N GLY A 306 8.62 15.93 22.89
CA GLY A 306 7.38 15.85 23.67
C GLY A 306 6.09 16.06 22.87
N GLU A 307 6.18 16.69 21.69
CA GLU A 307 5.04 16.95 20.81
C GLU A 307 4.93 15.92 19.68
N ALA A 308 6.01 15.19 19.39
CA ALA A 308 6.14 14.33 18.23
C ALA A 308 5.03 13.25 18.16
N LEU A 309 4.77 12.56 19.26
CA LEU A 309 3.77 11.49 19.31
C LEU A 309 2.36 12.04 19.03
N ALA A 310 1.98 13.16 19.62
CA ALA A 310 0.67 13.76 19.42
C ALA A 310 0.46 14.16 17.95
N LEU A 311 1.51 14.60 17.28
CA LEU A 311 1.47 15.05 15.89
C LEU A 311 1.40 13.87 14.90
N VAL A 312 2.11 12.77 15.17
CA VAL A 312 2.17 11.60 14.27
C VAL A 312 1.02 10.63 14.51
N ARG A 313 0.50 10.53 15.74
CA ARG A 313 -0.58 9.60 16.12
C ARG A 313 -1.82 9.63 15.20
N PRO A 314 -2.32 10.80 14.72
CA PRO A 314 -3.45 10.83 13.79
C PRO A 314 -3.17 10.14 12.45
N GLN A 315 -1.90 9.91 12.11
CA GLN A 315 -1.48 9.23 10.89
C GLN A 315 -1.36 7.71 11.05
N LEU A 316 -1.48 7.20 12.28
CA LEU A 316 -1.59 5.77 12.51
C LEU A 316 -2.82 5.23 11.77
N ARG A 317 -2.64 4.11 11.13
CA ARG A 317 -3.75 3.33 10.56
C ARG A 317 -3.95 2.09 11.40
N SER A 318 -5.18 1.92 11.88
CA SER A 318 -5.65 0.61 12.30
C SER A 318 -5.48 -0.32 11.12
N SER A 319 -5.12 -1.57 11.35
CA SER A 319 -4.92 -2.49 10.25
C SER A 319 -6.16 -2.57 9.38
N TRP A 320 -5.91 -2.49 8.12
CA TRP A 320 -6.79 -2.96 7.08
C TRP A 320 -6.61 -4.47 6.91
N ASP A 321 -6.45 -5.19 8.03
CA ASP A 321 -6.30 -6.61 7.98
C ASP A 321 -7.63 -7.23 7.55
N LEU A 322 -7.74 -7.45 6.25
CA LEU A 322 -8.86 -8.15 5.61
C LEU A 322 -8.76 -9.66 5.80
N LEU A 323 -7.65 -10.14 6.36
CA LEU A 323 -7.47 -11.56 6.57
C LEU A 323 -8.17 -11.99 7.87
N PRO A 324 -8.80 -13.17 7.89
CA PRO A 324 -9.48 -13.67 9.07
C PRO A 324 -8.53 -13.78 10.26
N PHE A 325 -8.95 -13.25 11.39
CA PHE A 325 -8.38 -13.59 12.69
C PHE A 325 -9.15 -14.79 13.25
N GLY A 326 -8.47 -15.64 14.01
CA GLY A 326 -9.16 -16.68 14.77
C GLY A 326 -10.29 -16.09 15.64
N ALA A 327 -11.33 -16.84 15.91
CA ALA A 327 -12.49 -16.38 16.66
C ALA A 327 -12.07 -15.74 18.00
N GLY A 328 -12.47 -14.49 18.21
CA GLY A 328 -12.21 -13.74 19.44
C GLY A 328 -10.88 -13.00 19.52
N GLU A 329 -10.04 -13.01 18.48
CA GLU A 329 -8.80 -12.24 18.42
C GLU A 329 -9.04 -10.88 17.75
N SER A 330 -8.73 -9.79 18.46
CA SER A 330 -8.56 -8.48 17.84
C SER A 330 -7.11 -8.28 17.39
N ALA A 331 -6.89 -7.44 16.37
CA ALA A 331 -5.54 -7.08 15.94
C ALA A 331 -4.68 -6.55 17.09
N GLU A 332 -5.25 -5.78 18.00
CA GLU A 332 -4.57 -5.23 19.17
C GLU A 332 -4.14 -6.31 20.18
N ARG A 333 -4.98 -7.32 20.42
CA ARG A 333 -4.63 -8.42 21.32
C ARG A 333 -3.48 -9.26 20.78
N ARG A 334 -3.41 -9.42 19.44
CA ARG A 334 -2.40 -10.29 18.82
C ARG A 334 -1.07 -9.59 18.57
N PHE A 335 -1.07 -8.29 18.28
CA PHE A 335 0.11 -7.55 17.82
C PHE A 335 0.54 -6.41 18.76
N GLY A 336 -0.17 -6.22 19.86
CA GLY A 336 0.14 -5.13 20.81
C GLY A 336 -0.36 -3.75 20.36
N SER A 337 -0.08 -2.74 21.16
CA SER A 337 -0.47 -1.36 20.88
C SER A 337 0.40 -0.76 19.77
N THR A 338 -0.22 -0.24 18.72
CA THR A 338 0.47 0.54 17.68
C THR A 338 1.08 1.82 18.20
N ASP A 339 0.54 2.40 19.29
CA ASP A 339 1.10 3.57 19.96
C ASP A 339 2.47 3.29 20.59
N GLY A 340 2.65 2.14 21.24
CA GLY A 340 3.93 1.73 21.81
C GLY A 340 5.00 1.49 20.73
N ALA A 341 4.61 0.88 19.61
CA ALA A 341 5.49 0.70 18.46
C ALA A 341 5.93 2.06 17.87
N LEU A 342 4.98 2.99 17.70
CA LEU A 342 5.27 4.34 17.23
C LEU A 342 6.19 5.09 18.20
N ALA A 343 5.92 5.05 19.51
CA ALA A 343 6.75 5.71 20.51
C ALA A 343 8.22 5.24 20.43
N SER A 344 8.45 3.93 20.32
CA SER A 344 9.79 3.36 20.17
C SER A 344 10.53 3.84 18.92
N VAL A 345 9.83 4.09 17.83
CA VAL A 345 10.40 4.68 16.61
C VAL A 345 10.76 6.14 16.84
N LEU A 346 9.85 6.93 17.46
CA LEU A 346 10.03 8.36 17.71
C LEU A 346 11.13 8.70 18.71
N GLU A 347 11.53 7.75 19.56
CA GLU A 347 12.73 7.88 20.40
C GLU A 347 14.03 7.91 19.59
N ARG A 348 14.03 7.46 18.33
CA ARG A 348 15.21 7.24 17.51
C ARG A 348 15.31 8.16 16.29
N VAL A 349 14.19 8.72 15.88
CA VAL A 349 14.16 9.57 14.69
C VAL A 349 13.46 10.90 14.97
N PRO A 350 13.94 12.00 14.39
CA PRO A 350 13.28 13.28 14.51
C PRO A 350 11.94 13.28 13.75
N VAL A 351 11.02 14.10 14.26
CA VAL A 351 9.82 14.50 13.54
C VAL A 351 10.02 15.93 13.04
N LEU A 352 9.74 16.14 11.78
CA LEU A 352 9.77 17.45 11.13
C LEU A 352 8.35 17.84 10.71
N VAL A 353 8.10 19.15 10.62
CA VAL A 353 6.91 19.69 9.94
C VAL A 353 7.39 20.41 8.70
N ALA A 354 6.85 20.05 7.54
CA ALA A 354 7.06 20.74 6.28
C ALA A 354 5.75 21.45 5.89
N ARG A 355 5.74 22.78 5.99
CA ARG A 355 4.64 23.62 5.50
C ARG A 355 4.96 24.06 4.07
N TRP A 356 4.13 23.65 3.12
CA TRP A 356 4.35 23.93 1.71
C TRP A 356 3.04 23.89 0.93
N ARG A 357 3.04 24.38 -0.30
CA ARG A 357 1.85 24.43 -1.16
C ARG A 357 2.07 23.56 -2.39
N PRO A 358 1.48 22.35 -2.44
CA PRO A 358 1.55 21.50 -3.62
C PRO A 358 1.08 22.26 -4.88
N GLY A 359 1.88 22.19 -5.95
CA GLY A 359 1.61 22.91 -7.20
C GLY A 359 2.05 24.37 -7.26
N HIS A 360 2.57 24.92 -6.16
CA HIS A 360 3.11 26.29 -6.10
C HIS A 360 4.57 26.33 -5.66
N ASP A 361 4.90 25.59 -4.60
CA ASP A 361 6.26 25.54 -4.08
C ASP A 361 7.04 24.43 -4.79
N ASP A 362 8.36 24.59 -4.92
CA ASP A 362 9.25 23.59 -5.50
C ASP A 362 9.43 22.39 -4.54
N PRO A 363 8.99 21.17 -4.92
CA PRO A 363 9.18 19.99 -4.09
C PRO A 363 10.66 19.68 -3.79
N ALA A 364 11.57 20.01 -4.71
CA ALA A 364 13.00 19.79 -4.50
C ALA A 364 13.52 20.65 -3.36
N GLY A 365 13.14 21.93 -3.31
CA GLY A 365 13.48 22.86 -2.22
C GLY A 365 13.01 22.36 -0.87
N VAL A 366 11.77 21.83 -0.78
CA VAL A 366 11.24 21.24 0.45
C VAL A 366 12.04 20.02 0.90
N ILE A 367 12.37 19.11 -0.03
CA ILE A 367 13.13 17.90 0.27
C ILE A 367 14.57 18.24 0.72
N MET A 368 15.19 19.22 0.06
CA MET A 368 16.53 19.67 0.47
C MET A 368 16.51 20.30 1.87
N ALA A 369 15.52 21.12 2.21
CA ALA A 369 15.35 21.66 3.55
C ALA A 369 15.13 20.54 4.59
N VAL A 370 14.42 19.45 4.26
CA VAL A 370 14.35 18.26 5.11
C VAL A 370 15.73 17.63 5.31
N ARG A 371 16.56 17.49 4.27
CA ARG A 371 17.93 16.97 4.38
C ARG A 371 18.82 17.83 5.27
N ASP A 372 18.72 19.14 5.12
CA ASP A 372 19.51 20.10 5.92
C ASP A 372 19.18 20.00 7.41
N GLU A 373 17.91 19.76 7.77
CA GLU A 373 17.49 19.50 9.16
C GLU A 373 18.00 18.16 9.73
N LEU A 374 18.46 17.25 8.88
CA LEU A 374 18.98 15.93 9.26
C LEU A 374 20.51 15.88 9.33
N SER A 375 21.20 16.89 8.78
CA SER A 375 22.67 17.01 8.77
C SER A 375 23.18 17.57 10.09
#